data_dc1ee24bd4cbbe78c71338a0b831b65b
#
_entry.id   dc1ee24bd4cbbe78c71338a0b831b65b
#
_cell.length_a   1.000
_cell.length_b   1.000
_cell.length_c   1.000
_cell.angle_alpha   90.00
_cell.angle_beta   90.00
_cell.angle_gamma   90.00
#
_symmetry.space_group_name_H-M   'P 1'
#
loop_
_entity.id
_entity.type
_entity.pdbx_description
1 polymer ?
#
loop_
_entity_poly.entity_id
_entity_poly.type
_entity_poly.pdbx_seq_one_letter_code
_entity_poly.pdbx_strand_id
1 'polypeptide(L)'
;MAKTIKTAVTEKLGIEYPIIQGCMQWIARAPLVAAVSEAGGLGIISSSTFRDKEALREEIRAVKAMTSKPFAVNLTLMPSLVVPDYMGYIQVCAEEGVRIIETAGRPPKDDMVAAIKGAGITLIHKCTTVKHALKAQSIGADMVVADGCECAGHPGENDITTMVLTPACVAALDIPVIAAGGVGTGRQMAAALMLGAEGVYLGTRFLESAECPVLPSVKEHLAKNANEMDTCILLRSFKN
;
A
#
# COMPACT_ATOMS: atom_id res chain seq x y z
N MET A 1 -22.96 13.94 12.29
CA MET A 1 -22.11 13.47 11.19
C MET A 1 -20.66 13.51 11.68
N ALA A 2 -19.94 12.40 11.59
CA ALA A 2 -18.52 12.41 11.88
C ALA A 2 -17.84 13.37 10.89
N LYS A 3 -16.94 14.25 11.39
CA LYS A 3 -16.17 15.13 10.52
C LYS A 3 -15.13 14.27 9.82
N THR A 4 -15.20 14.13 8.50
CA THR A 4 -14.18 13.45 7.69
C THR A 4 -12.91 14.31 7.62
N ILE A 5 -11.76 13.66 7.67
CA ILE A 5 -10.47 14.32 7.49
C ILE A 5 -10.20 14.39 5.98
N LYS A 6 -10.34 15.57 5.39
CA LYS A 6 -10.02 15.79 3.98
C LYS A 6 -8.53 16.10 3.81
N THR A 7 -7.90 15.35 2.91
CA THR A 7 -6.49 15.54 2.53
C THR A 7 -6.37 15.37 1.01
N ALA A 8 -5.23 15.74 0.40
CA ALA A 8 -5.00 15.51 -1.02
C ALA A 8 -5.07 14.01 -1.38
N VAL A 9 -4.71 13.13 -0.44
CA VAL A 9 -4.85 11.67 -0.60
C VAL A 9 -6.32 11.27 -0.73
N THR A 10 -7.21 11.74 0.18
CA THR A 10 -8.64 11.39 0.12
C THR A 10 -9.29 11.92 -1.15
N GLU A 11 -8.96 13.14 -1.57
CA GLU A 11 -9.51 13.75 -2.78
C GLU A 11 -9.07 13.04 -4.05
N LYS A 12 -7.76 12.77 -4.18
CA LYS A 12 -7.21 12.09 -5.37
C LYS A 12 -7.65 10.63 -5.50
N LEU A 13 -7.81 9.92 -4.38
CA LEU A 13 -8.18 8.50 -4.37
C LEU A 13 -9.70 8.28 -4.31
N GLY A 14 -10.49 9.33 -4.03
CA GLY A 14 -11.95 9.22 -3.91
C GLY A 14 -12.39 8.43 -2.67
N ILE A 15 -11.60 8.46 -1.60
CA ILE A 15 -11.87 7.74 -0.34
C ILE A 15 -12.34 8.70 0.76
N GLU A 16 -13.04 8.18 1.77
CA GLU A 16 -13.60 8.98 2.86
C GLU A 16 -12.57 9.29 3.95
N TYR A 17 -11.73 8.30 4.29
CA TYR A 17 -10.69 8.42 5.31
C TYR A 17 -9.31 8.20 4.69
N PRO A 18 -8.28 8.96 5.11
CA PRO A 18 -6.94 8.82 4.56
C PRO A 18 -6.22 7.60 5.17
N ILE A 19 -6.87 6.44 5.08
CA ILE A 19 -6.43 5.15 5.63
C ILE A 19 -6.33 4.14 4.49
N ILE A 20 -5.14 3.56 4.33
CA ILE A 20 -4.86 2.59 3.29
C ILE A 20 -4.49 1.26 3.93
N GLN A 21 -5.18 0.19 3.53
CA GLN A 21 -4.76 -1.17 3.85
C GLN A 21 -3.62 -1.56 2.93
N GLY A 22 -2.47 -1.81 3.51
CA GLY A 22 -1.27 -2.20 2.81
C GLY A 22 -1.40 -3.53 2.07
N CYS A 23 -0.77 -3.62 0.90
CA CYS A 23 -0.73 -4.88 0.18
C CYS A 23 0.01 -5.94 1.02
N MET A 24 -0.57 -7.11 1.14
CA MET A 24 0.00 -8.25 1.86
C MET A 24 -0.22 -9.49 1.00
N GLN A 25 0.88 -10.08 0.50
CA GLN A 25 0.83 -11.28 -0.34
C GLN A 25 0.09 -12.42 0.40
N TRP A 26 -0.80 -13.10 -0.28
CA TRP A 26 -1.70 -14.16 0.21
C TRP A 26 -2.80 -13.70 1.17
N ILE A 27 -2.69 -12.50 1.73
CA ILE A 27 -3.57 -11.97 2.78
C ILE A 27 -4.54 -10.94 2.23
N ALA A 28 -4.07 -9.99 1.43
CA ALA A 28 -4.89 -8.93 0.84
C ALA A 28 -5.74 -9.47 -0.32
N ARG A 29 -6.80 -10.22 0.03
CA ARG A 29 -7.76 -10.86 -0.85
C ARG A 29 -9.07 -10.08 -0.90
N ALA A 30 -9.94 -10.42 -1.85
CA ALA A 30 -11.18 -9.71 -2.11
C ALA A 30 -12.02 -9.40 -0.86
N PRO A 31 -12.25 -10.30 0.10
CA PRO A 31 -13.03 -9.98 1.30
C PRO A 31 -12.44 -8.82 2.12
N LEU A 32 -11.12 -8.85 2.37
CA LEU A 32 -10.45 -7.79 3.14
C LEU A 32 -10.44 -6.47 2.37
N VAL A 33 -10.05 -6.50 1.09
CA VAL A 33 -9.95 -5.32 0.23
C VAL A 33 -11.31 -4.62 0.11
N ALA A 34 -12.38 -5.39 -0.14
CA ALA A 34 -13.73 -4.85 -0.26
C ALA A 34 -14.23 -4.25 1.06
N ALA A 35 -14.00 -4.92 2.19
CA ALA A 35 -14.42 -4.43 3.50
C ALA A 35 -13.74 -3.10 3.87
N VAL A 36 -12.43 -2.97 3.59
CA VAL A 36 -11.71 -1.70 3.81
C VAL A 36 -12.26 -0.59 2.93
N SER A 37 -12.53 -0.88 1.66
CA SER A 37 -13.09 0.09 0.72
C SER A 37 -14.50 0.51 1.11
N GLU A 38 -15.38 -0.43 1.52
CA GLU A 38 -16.73 -0.14 2.03
C GLU A 38 -16.69 0.69 3.33
N ALA A 39 -15.68 0.48 4.18
CA ALA A 39 -15.46 1.29 5.38
C ALA A 39 -14.91 2.69 5.09
N GLY A 40 -14.69 3.06 3.82
CA GLY A 40 -14.25 4.40 3.40
C GLY A 40 -12.74 4.59 3.32
N GLY A 41 -11.95 3.53 3.50
CA GLY A 41 -10.50 3.53 3.24
C GLY A 41 -10.17 3.07 1.81
N LEU A 42 -8.89 2.76 1.57
CA LEU A 42 -8.43 2.15 0.33
C LEU A 42 -7.93 0.72 0.61
N GLY A 43 -8.63 -0.30 0.09
CA GLY A 43 -8.12 -1.66 0.06
C GLY A 43 -7.18 -1.87 -1.12
N ILE A 44 -6.11 -2.65 -0.95
CA ILE A 44 -5.14 -2.93 -2.03
C ILE A 44 -4.98 -4.44 -2.21
N ILE A 45 -5.28 -4.94 -3.42
CA ILE A 45 -4.99 -6.32 -3.85
C ILE A 45 -3.48 -6.46 -4.05
N SER A 46 -2.87 -7.55 -3.56
CA SER A 46 -1.49 -7.89 -3.88
C SER A 46 -1.41 -8.78 -5.12
N SER A 47 -0.92 -8.26 -6.26
CA SER A 47 -0.79 -9.04 -7.50
C SER A 47 0.17 -10.21 -7.37
N SER A 48 1.14 -10.14 -6.47
CA SER A 48 2.10 -11.22 -6.20
C SER A 48 1.47 -12.51 -5.67
N THR A 49 0.17 -12.47 -5.29
CA THR A 49 -0.60 -13.64 -4.90
C THR A 49 -1.01 -14.50 -6.09
N PHE A 50 -1.09 -13.92 -7.28
CA PHE A 50 -1.67 -14.56 -8.46
C PHE A 50 -0.57 -15.00 -9.43
N ARG A 51 -0.75 -16.19 -10.01
CA ARG A 51 0.22 -16.79 -10.93
C ARG A 51 0.26 -16.13 -12.29
N ASP A 52 -0.87 -15.55 -12.73
CA ASP A 52 -1.04 -14.94 -14.04
C ASP A 52 -2.09 -13.82 -14.01
N LYS A 53 -2.22 -13.12 -15.12
CA LYS A 53 -3.11 -11.98 -15.26
C LYS A 53 -4.59 -12.34 -15.19
N GLU A 54 -4.98 -13.55 -15.59
CA GLU A 54 -6.38 -13.98 -15.55
C GLU A 54 -6.81 -14.29 -14.09
N ALA A 55 -5.93 -14.90 -13.30
CA ALA A 55 -6.18 -15.09 -11.87
C ALA A 55 -6.31 -13.74 -11.13
N LEU A 56 -5.51 -12.72 -11.51
CA LEU A 56 -5.69 -11.35 -11.00
C LEU A 56 -7.03 -10.75 -11.45
N ARG A 57 -7.45 -10.96 -12.69
CA ARG A 57 -8.74 -10.51 -13.22
C ARG A 57 -9.91 -11.06 -12.41
N GLU A 58 -9.87 -12.36 -12.12
CA GLU A 58 -10.90 -13.00 -11.29
C GLU A 58 -10.98 -12.36 -9.90
N GLU A 59 -9.85 -12.07 -9.27
CA GLU A 59 -9.84 -11.41 -7.96
C GLU A 59 -10.36 -9.97 -8.03
N ILE A 60 -9.99 -9.20 -9.05
CA ILE A 60 -10.54 -7.85 -9.28
C ILE A 60 -12.07 -7.91 -9.41
N ARG A 61 -12.59 -8.85 -10.18
CA ARG A 61 -14.03 -9.06 -10.33
C ARG A 61 -14.70 -9.48 -9.03
N ALA A 62 -14.02 -10.30 -8.22
CA ALA A 62 -14.53 -10.68 -6.89
C ALA A 62 -14.64 -9.44 -5.96
N VAL A 63 -13.65 -8.54 -5.96
CA VAL A 63 -13.76 -7.27 -5.22
C VAL A 63 -14.93 -6.44 -5.74
N LYS A 64 -15.06 -6.26 -7.06
CA LYS A 64 -16.14 -5.47 -7.69
C LYS A 64 -17.54 -6.04 -7.43
N ALA A 65 -17.65 -7.34 -7.20
CA ALA A 65 -18.92 -7.96 -6.78
C ALA A 65 -19.30 -7.64 -5.33
N MET A 66 -18.31 -7.25 -4.50
CA MET A 66 -18.50 -6.96 -3.08
C MET A 66 -18.59 -5.46 -2.77
N THR A 67 -18.01 -4.59 -3.63
CA THR A 67 -17.96 -3.14 -3.42
C THR A 67 -17.97 -2.38 -4.74
N SER A 68 -18.60 -1.20 -4.72
CA SER A 68 -18.48 -0.18 -5.77
C SER A 68 -17.48 0.92 -5.43
N LYS A 69 -16.87 0.86 -4.25
CA LYS A 69 -15.91 1.86 -3.75
C LYS A 69 -14.53 1.68 -4.39
N PRO A 70 -13.69 2.73 -4.38
CA PRO A 70 -12.32 2.64 -4.89
C PRO A 70 -11.50 1.58 -4.17
N PHE A 71 -10.70 0.85 -4.94
CA PHE A 71 -9.65 -0.04 -4.45
C PHE A 71 -8.45 0.01 -5.40
N ALA A 72 -7.32 -0.52 -4.98
CA ALA A 72 -6.09 -0.51 -5.75
C ALA A 72 -5.55 -1.93 -6.01
N VAL A 73 -4.62 -2.02 -6.95
CA VAL A 73 -3.79 -3.22 -7.19
C VAL A 73 -2.33 -2.85 -6.99
N ASN A 74 -1.62 -3.66 -6.21
CA ASN A 74 -0.18 -3.53 -6.02
C ASN A 74 0.60 -4.37 -7.03
N LEU A 75 1.67 -3.79 -7.58
CA LEU A 75 2.69 -4.45 -8.38
C LEU A 75 4.02 -4.41 -7.62
N THR A 76 4.45 -5.55 -7.08
CA THR A 76 5.72 -5.64 -6.35
C THR A 76 6.88 -5.89 -7.31
N LEU A 77 7.70 -4.87 -7.56
CA LEU A 77 8.80 -4.86 -8.53
C LEU A 77 10.11 -5.33 -7.87
N MET A 78 10.10 -6.53 -7.34
CA MET A 78 11.26 -7.14 -6.68
C MET A 78 11.91 -8.20 -7.57
N PRO A 79 13.22 -8.49 -7.39
CA PRO A 79 13.83 -9.63 -8.03
C PRO A 79 13.08 -10.92 -7.70
N SER A 80 12.74 -11.71 -8.71
CA SER A 80 12.07 -13.00 -8.54
C SER A 80 12.62 -14.02 -9.53
N LEU A 81 12.53 -15.31 -9.19
CA LEU A 81 12.95 -16.41 -10.08
C LEU A 81 12.12 -16.44 -11.36
N VAL A 82 10.85 -16.10 -11.27
CA VAL A 82 9.94 -15.96 -12.42
C VAL A 82 9.45 -14.50 -12.40
N VAL A 83 9.82 -13.75 -13.43
CA VAL A 83 9.38 -12.35 -13.55
C VAL A 83 7.90 -12.32 -13.89
N PRO A 84 7.06 -11.66 -13.08
CA PRO A 84 5.64 -11.54 -13.38
C PRO A 84 5.39 -10.74 -14.67
N ASP A 85 4.29 -11.03 -15.35
CA ASP A 85 3.81 -10.24 -16.50
C ASP A 85 3.18 -8.92 -16.03
N TYR A 86 4.03 -7.98 -15.60
CA TYR A 86 3.56 -6.69 -15.10
C TYR A 86 2.75 -5.90 -16.13
N MET A 87 3.13 -5.98 -17.42
CA MET A 87 2.37 -5.30 -18.48
C MET A 87 0.99 -5.91 -18.65
N GLY A 88 0.89 -7.23 -18.58
CA GLY A 88 -0.41 -7.94 -18.59
C GLY A 88 -1.25 -7.59 -17.36
N TYR A 89 -0.64 -7.42 -16.19
CA TYR A 89 -1.37 -6.98 -14.98
C TYR A 89 -1.89 -5.53 -15.11
N ILE A 90 -1.08 -4.61 -15.66
CA ILE A 90 -1.51 -3.23 -15.93
C ILE A 90 -2.66 -3.23 -16.94
N GLN A 91 -2.56 -4.03 -18.02
CA GLN A 91 -3.62 -4.18 -19.01
C GLN A 91 -4.93 -4.65 -18.37
N VAL A 92 -4.88 -5.70 -17.54
CA VAL A 92 -6.07 -6.20 -16.82
C VAL A 92 -6.66 -5.14 -15.90
N CYS A 93 -5.82 -4.40 -15.16
CA CYS A 93 -6.29 -3.30 -14.33
C CYS A 93 -7.05 -2.25 -15.15
N ALA A 94 -6.52 -1.86 -16.31
CA ALA A 94 -7.17 -0.89 -17.20
C ALA A 94 -8.50 -1.42 -17.75
N GLU A 95 -8.52 -2.66 -18.27
CA GLU A 95 -9.71 -3.32 -18.82
C GLU A 95 -10.82 -3.50 -17.77
N GLU A 96 -10.46 -3.85 -16.54
CA GLU A 96 -11.40 -4.00 -15.44
C GLU A 96 -11.76 -2.67 -14.75
N GLY A 97 -11.21 -1.54 -15.20
CA GLY A 97 -11.53 -0.21 -14.69
C GLY A 97 -10.97 0.10 -13.31
N VAL A 98 -9.87 -0.56 -12.90
CA VAL A 98 -9.10 -0.21 -11.70
C VAL A 98 -8.48 1.18 -11.91
N ARG A 99 -8.67 2.07 -10.96
CA ARG A 99 -8.23 3.48 -11.07
C ARG A 99 -6.94 3.79 -10.35
N ILE A 100 -6.41 2.87 -9.55
CA ILE A 100 -5.26 3.10 -8.69
C ILE A 100 -4.34 1.88 -8.76
N ILE A 101 -3.09 2.12 -9.12
CA ILE A 101 -2.01 1.12 -9.03
C ILE A 101 -0.97 1.62 -8.04
N GLU A 102 -0.59 0.76 -7.10
CA GLU A 102 0.57 0.94 -6.26
C GLU A 102 1.73 0.10 -6.78
N THR A 103 2.92 0.67 -6.82
CA THR A 103 4.15 -0.05 -7.11
C THR A 103 5.08 -0.03 -5.89
N ALA A 104 5.80 -1.12 -5.63
CA ALA A 104 6.73 -1.24 -4.52
C ALA A 104 8.03 -1.95 -4.97
N GLY A 105 9.15 -1.65 -4.33
CA GLY A 105 10.47 -2.19 -4.68
C GLY A 105 11.23 -1.29 -5.65
N ARG A 106 11.69 -1.81 -6.78
CA ARG A 106 12.40 -0.99 -7.78
C ARG A 106 11.45 0.03 -8.40
N PRO A 107 11.94 1.22 -8.81
CA PRO A 107 11.12 2.14 -9.58
C PRO A 107 10.55 1.45 -10.83
N PRO A 108 9.27 1.68 -11.18
CA PRO A 108 8.70 1.15 -12.41
C PRO A 108 9.45 1.70 -13.63
N LYS A 109 9.54 0.89 -14.68
CA LYS A 109 10.14 1.30 -15.94
C LYS A 109 9.26 2.30 -16.68
N ASP A 110 9.84 3.06 -17.59
CA ASP A 110 9.13 4.11 -18.33
C ASP A 110 7.93 3.58 -19.14
N ASP A 111 8.04 2.37 -19.71
CA ASP A 111 6.93 1.72 -20.42
C ASP A 111 5.76 1.37 -19.50
N MET A 112 6.05 0.92 -18.27
CA MET A 112 5.02 0.66 -17.26
C MET A 112 4.34 1.96 -16.82
N VAL A 113 5.13 3.01 -16.54
CA VAL A 113 4.59 4.32 -16.17
C VAL A 113 3.71 4.86 -17.29
N ALA A 114 4.19 4.80 -18.54
CA ALA A 114 3.42 5.25 -19.70
C ALA A 114 2.10 4.48 -19.86
N ALA A 115 2.10 3.15 -19.66
CA ALA A 115 0.88 2.34 -19.71
C ALA A 115 -0.10 2.70 -18.59
N ILE A 116 0.37 2.85 -17.36
CA ILE A 116 -0.46 3.24 -16.20
C ILE A 116 -1.07 4.62 -16.42
N LYS A 117 -0.26 5.60 -16.78
CA LYS A 117 -0.73 6.99 -17.00
C LYS A 117 -1.60 7.10 -18.25
N GLY A 118 -1.28 6.38 -19.33
CA GLY A 118 -2.07 6.34 -20.57
C GLY A 118 -3.47 5.77 -20.36
N ALA A 119 -3.64 4.87 -19.38
CA ALA A 119 -4.94 4.34 -18.96
C ALA A 119 -5.69 5.26 -17.97
N GLY A 120 -5.15 6.42 -17.62
CA GLY A 120 -5.74 7.34 -16.63
C GLY A 120 -5.72 6.81 -15.21
N ILE A 121 -4.80 5.91 -14.89
CA ILE A 121 -4.67 5.28 -13.58
C ILE A 121 -3.72 6.12 -12.69
N THR A 122 -4.11 6.34 -11.45
CA THR A 122 -3.30 6.99 -10.43
C THR A 122 -2.16 6.05 -10.00
N LEU A 123 -0.93 6.53 -10.04
CA LEU A 123 0.27 5.79 -9.64
C LEU A 123 0.74 6.21 -8.26
N ILE A 124 0.74 5.25 -7.33
CA ILE A 124 1.36 5.39 -6.01
C ILE A 124 2.67 4.59 -6.04
N HIS A 125 3.77 5.14 -5.50
CA HIS A 125 5.00 4.37 -5.36
C HIS A 125 5.50 4.34 -3.91
N LYS A 126 5.88 3.16 -3.44
CA LYS A 126 6.39 2.95 -2.08
C LYS A 126 7.91 3.10 -2.05
N CYS A 127 8.40 3.94 -1.14
CA CYS A 127 9.80 4.32 -1.01
C CYS A 127 10.28 4.24 0.43
N THR A 128 11.54 3.84 0.61
CA THR A 128 12.18 3.73 1.94
C THR A 128 13.24 4.80 2.18
N THR A 129 13.47 5.70 1.21
CA THR A 129 14.40 6.84 1.33
C THR A 129 13.88 8.05 0.56
N VAL A 130 14.29 9.26 0.95
CA VAL A 130 13.99 10.51 0.23
C VAL A 130 14.50 10.46 -1.21
N LYS A 131 15.70 9.87 -1.44
CA LYS A 131 16.26 9.72 -2.78
C LYS A 131 15.33 8.91 -3.71
N HIS A 132 14.78 7.81 -3.20
CA HIS A 132 13.84 6.99 -3.96
C HIS A 132 12.51 7.71 -4.18
N ALA A 133 12.05 8.47 -3.20
CA ALA A 133 10.84 9.27 -3.28
C ALA A 133 10.95 10.37 -4.35
N LEU A 134 12.06 11.11 -4.39
CA LEU A 134 12.35 12.07 -5.45
C LEU A 134 12.42 11.42 -6.84
N LYS A 135 13.01 10.21 -6.94
CA LYS A 135 13.00 9.44 -8.19
C LYS A 135 11.59 9.06 -8.60
N ALA A 136 10.75 8.60 -7.65
CA ALA A 136 9.36 8.28 -7.91
C ALA A 136 8.58 9.49 -8.45
N GLN A 137 8.72 10.66 -7.83
CA GLN A 137 8.12 11.89 -8.33
C GLN A 137 8.61 12.21 -9.75
N SER A 138 9.91 12.11 -10.01
CA SER A 138 10.49 12.44 -11.31
C SER A 138 10.02 11.57 -12.46
N ILE A 139 9.59 10.33 -12.19
CA ILE A 139 9.03 9.41 -13.19
C ILE A 139 7.52 9.48 -13.33
N GLY A 140 6.85 10.37 -12.57
CA GLY A 140 5.42 10.63 -12.71
C GLY A 140 4.52 9.91 -11.71
N ALA A 141 5.03 9.46 -10.56
CA ALA A 141 4.18 9.03 -9.46
C ALA A 141 3.29 10.20 -8.98
N ASP A 142 2.01 9.91 -8.71
CA ASP A 142 1.05 10.90 -8.23
C ASP A 142 1.12 11.08 -6.71
N MET A 143 1.61 10.07 -6.00
CA MET A 143 1.80 10.04 -4.55
C MET A 143 2.93 9.08 -4.19
N VAL A 144 3.48 9.25 -3.00
CA VAL A 144 4.52 8.39 -2.45
C VAL A 144 4.08 7.83 -1.09
N VAL A 145 4.33 6.54 -0.87
CA VAL A 145 4.30 5.96 0.47
C VAL A 145 5.72 5.99 1.04
N ALA A 146 5.91 6.77 2.10
CA ALA A 146 7.17 6.81 2.87
C ALA A 146 7.14 5.67 3.90
N ASP A 147 7.86 4.59 3.59
CA ASP A 147 7.80 3.31 4.32
C ASP A 147 8.99 3.21 5.28
N GLY A 148 8.77 3.56 6.54
CA GLY A 148 9.79 3.49 7.60
C GLY A 148 10.18 2.05 7.94
N CYS A 149 11.31 1.88 8.62
CA CYS A 149 11.87 0.57 8.97
C CYS A 149 10.98 -0.25 9.92
N GLU A 150 9.97 0.36 10.54
CA GLU A 150 8.96 -0.30 11.36
C GLU A 150 7.93 -1.09 10.53
N CYS A 151 7.94 -0.95 9.21
CA CYS A 151 7.09 -1.73 8.33
C CYS A 151 7.49 -3.21 8.33
N ALA A 152 6.52 -4.07 8.01
CA ALA A 152 6.78 -5.50 7.81
C ALA A 152 6.99 -5.83 6.33
N GLY A 153 7.45 -7.05 6.06
CA GLY A 153 7.69 -7.57 4.71
C GLY A 153 9.11 -7.26 4.23
N HIS A 154 9.28 -6.28 3.40
CA HIS A 154 10.57 -5.88 2.84
C HIS A 154 10.89 -4.43 3.24
N PRO A 155 11.32 -4.18 4.48
CA PRO A 155 11.79 -2.87 4.89
C PRO A 155 13.03 -2.49 4.06
N GLY A 156 13.31 -1.20 3.96
CA GLY A 156 14.50 -0.71 3.29
C GLY A 156 15.79 -1.20 3.93
N GLU A 157 16.91 -1.08 3.22
CA GLU A 157 18.24 -1.44 3.72
C GLU A 157 18.71 -0.55 4.87
N ASN A 158 18.13 0.63 5.01
CA ASN A 158 18.46 1.62 6.03
C ASN A 158 17.41 1.60 7.13
N ASP A 159 17.85 1.62 8.38
CA ASP A 159 17.00 1.65 9.57
C ASP A 159 16.43 3.07 9.81
N ILE A 160 15.79 3.66 8.78
CA ILE A 160 15.17 4.99 8.86
C ILE A 160 13.74 4.81 9.38
N THR A 161 13.46 5.37 10.54
CA THR A 161 12.14 5.30 11.17
C THR A 161 11.12 6.17 10.44
N THR A 162 9.83 5.83 10.56
CA THR A 162 8.71 6.61 10.03
C THR A 162 8.74 8.06 10.53
N MET A 163 9.14 8.26 11.79
CA MET A 163 9.25 9.58 12.42
C MET A 163 10.28 10.48 11.75
N VAL A 164 11.34 9.90 11.15
CA VAL A 164 12.39 10.63 10.42
C VAL A 164 12.06 10.72 8.92
N LEU A 165 11.65 9.60 8.32
CA LEU A 165 11.44 9.53 6.87
C LEU A 165 10.27 10.39 6.39
N THR A 166 9.14 10.34 7.12
CA THR A 166 7.92 11.03 6.70
C THR A 166 8.12 12.54 6.55
N PRO A 167 8.57 13.29 7.57
CA PRO A 167 8.76 14.74 7.41
C PRO A 167 9.87 15.09 6.42
N ALA A 168 10.90 14.23 6.28
CA ALA A 168 11.95 14.45 5.29
C ALA A 168 11.40 14.29 3.85
N CYS A 169 10.52 13.33 3.60
CA CYS A 169 9.84 13.19 2.31
C CYS A 169 8.89 14.37 2.05
N VAL A 170 8.10 14.78 3.05
CA VAL A 170 7.18 15.93 2.95
C VAL A 170 7.93 17.20 2.58
N ALA A 171 9.09 17.45 3.18
CA ALA A 171 9.91 18.63 2.89
C ALA A 171 10.56 18.61 1.49
N ALA A 172 10.73 17.43 0.90
CA ALA A 172 11.47 17.25 -0.36
C ALA A 172 10.57 17.09 -1.60
N LEU A 173 9.29 16.78 -1.43
CA LEU A 173 8.38 16.41 -2.51
C LEU A 173 7.27 17.45 -2.71
N ASP A 174 6.83 17.60 -3.96
CA ASP A 174 5.68 18.41 -4.34
C ASP A 174 4.37 17.57 -4.44
N ILE A 175 4.48 16.24 -4.29
CA ILE A 175 3.35 15.31 -4.35
C ILE A 175 2.99 14.80 -2.94
N PRO A 176 1.73 14.37 -2.71
CA PRO A 176 1.30 13.89 -1.41
C PRO A 176 2.11 12.72 -0.89
N VAL A 177 2.42 12.75 0.41
CA VAL A 177 3.16 11.71 1.13
C VAL A 177 2.20 10.94 2.05
N ILE A 178 2.25 9.62 1.99
CA ILE A 178 1.51 8.69 2.85
C ILE A 178 2.52 8.05 3.80
N ALA A 179 2.28 8.10 5.10
CA ALA A 179 3.17 7.51 6.09
C ALA A 179 2.88 6.03 6.29
N ALA A 180 3.93 5.20 6.28
CA ALA A 180 3.85 3.76 6.54
C ALA A 180 4.93 3.31 7.51
N GLY A 181 4.62 2.27 8.30
CA GLY A 181 5.48 1.75 9.36
C GLY A 181 5.08 2.25 10.75
N GLY A 182 4.84 1.33 11.69
CA GLY A 182 4.53 1.65 13.08
C GLY A 182 3.18 2.32 13.35
N VAL A 183 2.32 2.49 12.35
CA VAL A 183 0.98 3.10 12.52
C VAL A 183 -0.07 2.02 12.70
N GLY A 184 -0.76 2.00 13.83
CA GLY A 184 -1.81 1.03 14.16
C GLY A 184 -3.00 1.62 14.93
N THR A 185 -2.91 2.89 15.33
CA THR A 185 -3.94 3.57 16.14
C THR A 185 -4.26 4.96 15.61
N GLY A 186 -5.43 5.49 15.99
CA GLY A 186 -5.80 6.86 15.62
C GLY A 186 -4.85 7.93 16.16
N ARG A 187 -4.19 7.68 17.30
CA ARG A 187 -3.16 8.61 17.85
C ARG A 187 -1.92 8.65 16.95
N GLN A 188 -1.47 7.48 16.49
CA GLN A 188 -0.33 7.40 15.57
C GLN A 188 -0.66 7.99 14.20
N MET A 189 -1.90 7.78 13.71
CA MET A 189 -2.39 8.45 12.52
C MET A 189 -2.36 9.98 12.69
N ALA A 190 -2.85 10.52 13.82
CA ALA A 190 -2.81 11.95 14.09
C ALA A 190 -1.37 12.47 14.12
N ALA A 191 -0.43 11.73 14.72
CA ALA A 191 0.99 12.07 14.70
C ALA A 191 1.56 12.09 13.28
N ALA A 192 1.25 11.10 12.45
CA ALA A 192 1.69 11.07 11.06
C ALA A 192 1.15 12.27 10.24
N LEU A 193 -0.11 12.64 10.44
CA LEU A 193 -0.68 13.84 9.80
C LEU A 193 0.00 15.13 10.30
N MET A 194 0.35 15.22 11.58
CA MET A 194 1.12 16.35 12.12
C MET A 194 2.55 16.43 11.58
N LEU A 195 3.15 15.31 11.16
CA LEU A 195 4.42 15.28 10.43
C LEU A 195 4.30 15.74 8.97
N GLY A 196 3.08 16.06 8.52
CA GLY A 196 2.80 16.51 7.17
C GLY A 196 2.37 15.41 6.20
N ALA A 197 2.23 14.16 6.64
CA ALA A 197 1.63 13.13 5.81
C ALA A 197 0.15 13.45 5.52
N GLU A 198 -0.33 13.04 4.37
CA GLU A 198 -1.73 13.23 3.96
C GLU A 198 -2.55 11.94 4.01
N GLY A 199 -1.95 10.87 4.50
CA GLY A 199 -2.60 9.57 4.74
C GLY A 199 -1.67 8.62 5.47
N VAL A 200 -2.21 7.50 5.89
CA VAL A 200 -1.49 6.42 6.57
C VAL A 200 -1.74 5.08 5.88
N TYR A 201 -0.71 4.24 5.90
CA TYR A 201 -0.68 2.93 5.28
C TYR A 201 -0.38 1.88 6.36
N LEU A 202 -1.31 0.94 6.58
CA LEU A 202 -1.28 0.02 7.71
C LEU A 202 -1.29 -1.43 7.21
N GLY A 203 -0.49 -2.28 7.87
CA GLY A 203 -0.48 -3.73 7.66
C GLY A 203 -1.13 -4.49 8.81
N THR A 204 -0.40 -4.63 9.91
CA THR A 204 -0.73 -5.48 11.07
C THR A 204 -2.14 -5.22 11.63
N ARG A 205 -2.58 -3.98 11.68
CA ARG A 205 -3.94 -3.64 12.15
C ARG A 205 -5.04 -4.35 11.34
N PHE A 206 -4.83 -4.53 10.04
CA PHE A 206 -5.79 -5.23 9.19
C PHE A 206 -5.68 -6.76 9.27
N LEU A 207 -4.57 -7.32 9.79
CA LEU A 207 -4.47 -8.76 10.07
C LEU A 207 -5.48 -9.22 11.14
N GLU A 208 -5.84 -8.33 12.06
CA GLU A 208 -6.76 -8.59 13.16
C GLU A 208 -8.23 -8.58 12.74
N SER A 209 -8.55 -8.05 11.53
CA SER A 209 -9.94 -7.93 11.07
C SER A 209 -10.57 -9.30 10.79
N ALA A 210 -11.91 -9.36 10.87
CA ALA A 210 -12.65 -10.58 10.60
C ALA A 210 -12.48 -11.07 9.17
N GLU A 211 -12.36 -10.15 8.22
CA GLU A 211 -12.27 -10.38 6.78
C GLU A 211 -10.87 -10.86 6.34
N CYS A 212 -9.86 -10.69 7.19
CA CYS A 212 -8.52 -11.18 6.91
C CYS A 212 -8.48 -12.71 6.95
N PRO A 213 -7.86 -13.41 5.97
CA PRO A 213 -7.87 -14.88 5.88
C PRO A 213 -6.89 -15.58 6.82
N VAL A 214 -6.13 -14.85 7.65
CA VAL A 214 -5.22 -15.50 8.61
C VAL A 214 -5.96 -16.30 9.66
N LEU A 215 -5.28 -17.30 10.23
CA LEU A 215 -5.86 -18.20 11.22
C LEU A 215 -6.39 -17.43 12.43
N PRO A 216 -7.54 -17.85 13.01
CA PRO A 216 -8.08 -17.20 14.21
C PRO A 216 -7.09 -17.13 15.38
N SER A 217 -6.26 -18.16 15.56
CA SER A 217 -5.21 -18.17 16.61
C SER A 217 -4.17 -17.05 16.44
N VAL A 218 -3.84 -16.68 15.19
CA VAL A 218 -2.94 -15.54 14.91
C VAL A 218 -3.61 -14.23 15.29
N LYS A 219 -4.88 -14.04 14.93
CA LYS A 219 -5.64 -12.84 15.31
C LYS A 219 -5.78 -12.72 16.82
N GLU A 220 -6.08 -13.82 17.50
CA GLU A 220 -6.21 -13.86 18.95
C GLU A 220 -4.87 -13.52 19.64
N HIS A 221 -3.75 -14.06 19.13
CA HIS A 221 -2.42 -13.72 19.65
C HIS A 221 -2.13 -12.23 19.48
N LEU A 222 -2.33 -11.67 18.28
CA LEU A 222 -2.13 -10.24 18.02
C LEU A 222 -3.00 -9.36 18.92
N ALA A 223 -4.27 -9.73 19.12
CA ALA A 223 -5.21 -8.94 19.90
C ALA A 223 -4.96 -8.99 21.41
N LYS A 224 -4.46 -10.11 21.96
CA LYS A 224 -4.38 -10.35 23.40
C LYS A 224 -2.96 -10.37 23.96
N ASN A 225 -2.00 -10.87 23.18
CA ASN A 225 -0.69 -11.23 23.68
C ASN A 225 0.45 -10.46 23.00
N ALA A 226 0.19 -9.80 21.86
CA ALA A 226 1.24 -9.06 21.17
C ALA A 226 1.75 -7.89 22.01
N ASN A 227 3.05 -7.69 21.96
CA ASN A 227 3.75 -6.55 22.55
C ASN A 227 4.58 -5.86 21.45
N GLU A 228 5.29 -4.80 21.83
CA GLU A 228 6.09 -4.01 20.88
C GLU A 228 7.19 -4.81 20.17
N MET A 229 7.61 -5.95 20.70
CA MET A 229 8.64 -6.81 20.10
C MET A 229 8.08 -7.81 19.09
N ASP A 230 6.79 -8.18 19.20
CA ASP A 230 6.18 -9.22 18.35
C ASP A 230 5.95 -8.78 16.92
N THR A 231 5.95 -7.49 16.65
CA THR A 231 5.70 -6.92 15.31
C THR A 231 7.00 -6.58 14.57
N CYS A 232 8.15 -6.76 15.17
CA CYS A 232 9.47 -6.41 14.62
C CYS A 232 10.42 -7.60 14.58
N ILE A 233 10.24 -8.53 13.63
CA ILE A 233 11.26 -9.54 13.34
C ILE A 233 12.03 -9.09 12.08
N LEU A 234 13.21 -8.52 12.29
CA LEU A 234 14.14 -8.19 11.21
C LEU A 234 14.99 -9.43 10.88
N LEU A 235 14.58 -10.18 9.87
CA LEU A 235 15.45 -11.20 9.28
C LEU A 235 16.40 -10.52 8.29
N ARG A 236 17.59 -10.15 8.76
CA ARG A 236 18.68 -9.60 7.90
C ARG A 236 19.39 -10.70 7.11
N SER A 237 18.67 -11.63 6.52
CA SER A 237 19.24 -12.82 5.88
C SER A 237 19.72 -12.62 4.43
N PHE A 238 19.52 -11.45 3.84
CA PHE A 238 19.93 -11.17 2.46
C PHE A 238 20.74 -9.87 2.35
N LYS A 239 21.90 -9.84 3.03
CA LYS A 239 22.98 -8.97 2.53
C LYS A 239 23.71 -9.73 1.42
N ASN A 240 23.49 -9.34 0.17
CA ASN A 240 24.43 -9.59 -0.89
C ASN A 240 25.64 -8.68 -0.75
#